data_f1a7ae15a296e3fbadff97f70b93407f
#
_entry.id   f1a7ae15a296e3fbadff97f70b93407f
#
_cell.length_a   1.000
_cell.length_b   1.000
_cell.length_c   1.000
_cell.angle_alpha   90.00
_cell.angle_beta   90.00
_cell.angle_gamma   90.00
#
_symmetry.space_group_name_H-M   'P 1'
#
loop_
_entity.id
_entity.type
_entity.pdbx_description
1 polymer ?
#
loop_
_entity_poly.entity_id
_entity_poly.type
_entity_poly.pdbx_seq_one_letter_code
_entity_poly.pdbx_strand_id
1 'polypeptide(L)'
;YFSNGDITEKGMQEAITHASQELLNIQHRFQTLGWQTSIGSSGSIKAIALAVETLGLSQDGITAQALNQLKAHVISLGHIDQLQDLGIKTDRLTIFPSGLAILCACFEVLSIDIMTFADGALREGLLYDMIGRIKHEDVRGRTISALQERYRVDIPHSLTVERTAMYAFRQVQH
;
A
#
# COMPACT_ATOMS: atom_id res chain seq x y z
N TYR A 1 -14.77 -16.30 2.37
CA TYR A 1 -15.01 -16.13 0.94
C TYR A 1 -14.41 -17.24 0.09
N PHE A 2 -13.22 -17.76 0.47
CA PHE A 2 -12.47 -18.76 -0.29
C PHE A 2 -12.27 -20.04 0.52
N SER A 3 -13.38 -20.56 1.10
CA SER A 3 -13.35 -21.76 1.92
C SER A 3 -12.91 -22.97 1.10
N ASN A 4 -12.09 -23.84 1.71
CA ASN A 4 -11.54 -25.04 1.07
C ASN A 4 -10.67 -24.78 -0.17
N GLY A 5 -10.30 -23.52 -0.45
CA GLY A 5 -9.54 -23.15 -1.64
C GLY A 5 -10.37 -22.84 -2.88
N ASP A 6 -11.71 -22.92 -2.79
CA ASP A 6 -12.60 -22.62 -3.90
C ASP A 6 -12.63 -21.12 -4.21
N ILE A 7 -12.47 -20.78 -5.49
CA ILE A 7 -12.51 -19.40 -5.99
C ILE A 7 -13.73 -19.26 -6.89
N THR A 8 -14.81 -18.74 -6.32
CA THR A 8 -16.06 -18.50 -7.05
C THR A 8 -16.25 -17.02 -7.34
N GLU A 9 -17.00 -16.70 -8.40
CA GLU A 9 -17.35 -15.31 -8.72
C GLU A 9 -18.10 -14.66 -7.55
N LYS A 10 -19.04 -15.37 -6.93
CA LYS A 10 -19.78 -14.90 -5.75
C LYS A 10 -18.83 -14.60 -4.60
N GLY A 11 -17.94 -15.53 -4.24
CA GLY A 11 -16.98 -15.33 -3.15
C GLY A 11 -16.03 -14.17 -3.40
N MET A 12 -15.57 -14.00 -4.65
CA MET A 12 -14.73 -12.88 -5.05
C MET A 12 -15.49 -11.55 -4.92
N GLN A 13 -16.74 -11.48 -5.41
CA GLN A 13 -17.53 -10.26 -5.32
C GLN A 13 -17.89 -9.89 -3.87
N GLU A 14 -18.22 -10.86 -3.03
CA GLU A 14 -18.46 -10.63 -1.61
C GLU A 14 -17.21 -10.10 -0.90
N ALA A 15 -16.03 -10.65 -1.21
CA ALA A 15 -14.76 -10.20 -0.65
C ALA A 15 -14.42 -8.76 -1.08
N ILE A 16 -14.62 -8.43 -2.37
CA ILE A 16 -14.43 -7.07 -2.90
C ILE A 16 -15.39 -6.10 -2.22
N THR A 17 -16.67 -6.45 -2.12
CA THR A 17 -17.69 -5.60 -1.50
C THR A 17 -17.35 -5.28 -0.04
N HIS A 18 -16.94 -6.30 0.73
CA HIS A 18 -16.55 -6.10 2.12
C HIS A 18 -15.30 -5.22 2.26
N ALA A 19 -14.28 -5.46 1.44
CA ALA A 19 -13.09 -4.61 1.42
C ALA A 19 -13.42 -3.16 1.01
N SER A 20 -14.33 -2.97 0.05
CA SER A 20 -14.78 -1.65 -0.37
C SER A 20 -15.46 -0.88 0.76
N GLN A 21 -16.29 -1.55 1.57
CA GLN A 21 -16.95 -0.93 2.72
C GLN A 21 -15.95 -0.35 3.73
N GLU A 22 -14.86 -1.07 4.00
CA GLU A 22 -13.80 -0.58 4.89
C GLU A 22 -13.08 0.67 4.33
N LEU A 23 -12.99 0.79 3.01
CA LEU A 23 -12.33 1.91 2.33
C LEU A 23 -13.19 3.17 2.23
N LEU A 24 -14.51 3.09 2.38
CA LEU A 24 -15.42 4.24 2.26
C LEU A 24 -15.06 5.38 3.22
N ASN A 25 -14.59 5.05 4.43
CA ASN A 25 -14.22 6.03 5.45
C ASN A 25 -13.08 6.97 5.01
N ILE A 26 -12.22 6.52 4.10
CA ILE A 26 -11.07 7.29 3.61
C ILE A 26 -11.26 7.78 2.17
N GLN A 27 -12.22 7.24 1.43
CA GLN A 27 -12.44 7.52 0.01
C GLN A 27 -12.50 9.00 -0.31
N HIS A 28 -13.43 9.72 0.31
CA HIS A 28 -13.64 11.15 0.04
C HIS A 28 -12.38 11.98 0.27
N ARG A 29 -11.66 11.70 1.36
CA ARG A 29 -10.43 12.41 1.70
C ARG A 29 -9.34 12.22 0.65
N PHE A 30 -9.11 10.96 0.24
CA PHE A 30 -8.08 10.65 -0.75
C PHE A 30 -8.45 11.15 -2.13
N GLN A 31 -9.69 11.00 -2.57
CA GLN A 31 -10.15 11.51 -3.87
C GLN A 31 -10.07 13.05 -3.96
N THR A 32 -10.38 13.76 -2.86
CA THR A 32 -10.29 15.23 -2.82
C THR A 32 -8.85 15.72 -2.87
N LEU A 33 -7.92 15.04 -2.17
CA LEU A 33 -6.50 15.39 -2.18
C LEU A 33 -5.83 15.04 -3.50
N GLY A 34 -6.26 13.95 -4.14
CA GLY A 34 -5.62 13.38 -5.31
C GLY A 34 -4.21 12.86 -5.02
N TRP A 35 -3.61 12.24 -6.01
CA TRP A 35 -2.21 11.79 -6.00
C TRP A 35 -1.65 11.77 -7.41
N GLN A 36 -0.34 11.82 -7.52
CA GLN A 36 0.36 11.73 -8.80
C GLN A 36 0.79 10.29 -9.10
N THR A 37 1.01 9.48 -8.08
CA THR A 37 1.53 8.12 -8.21
C THR A 37 0.92 7.21 -7.15
N SER A 38 0.49 6.03 -7.54
CA SER A 38 0.09 4.94 -6.64
C SER A 38 1.22 3.91 -6.57
N ILE A 39 1.68 3.64 -5.36
CA ILE A 39 2.76 2.69 -5.10
C ILE A 39 2.26 1.63 -4.14
N GLY A 40 2.36 0.38 -4.55
CA GLY A 40 2.03 -0.77 -3.71
C GLY A 40 3.27 -1.44 -3.16
N SER A 41 3.28 -1.73 -1.87
CA SER A 41 4.34 -2.51 -1.22
C SER A 41 3.70 -3.59 -0.38
N SER A 42 3.98 -4.81 -0.63
CA SER A 42 3.68 -5.99 0.20
C SER A 42 3.93 -7.26 -0.60
N GLY A 43 4.01 -8.38 0.09
CA GLY A 43 4.13 -9.67 -0.60
C GLY A 43 2.91 -10.05 -1.43
N SER A 44 1.70 -9.57 -1.07
CA SER A 44 0.48 -9.80 -1.86
C SER A 44 0.49 -8.98 -3.15
N ILE A 45 0.87 -7.71 -3.08
CA ILE A 45 0.98 -6.86 -4.28
C ILE A 45 2.09 -7.37 -5.19
N LYS A 46 3.23 -7.82 -4.64
CA LYS A 46 4.30 -8.46 -5.41
C LYS A 46 3.81 -9.69 -6.16
N ALA A 47 3.04 -10.55 -5.50
CA ALA A 47 2.47 -11.75 -6.12
C ALA A 47 1.48 -11.39 -7.25
N ILE A 48 0.66 -10.36 -7.07
CA ILE A 48 -0.28 -9.88 -8.09
C ILE A 48 0.47 -9.27 -9.27
N ALA A 49 1.49 -8.44 -9.02
CA ALA A 49 2.33 -7.87 -10.07
C ALA A 49 3.01 -8.97 -10.90
N LEU A 50 3.55 -10.00 -10.24
CA LEU A 50 4.16 -11.15 -10.92
C LEU A 50 3.14 -11.93 -11.76
N ALA A 51 1.93 -12.16 -11.25
CA ALA A 51 0.87 -12.84 -12.02
C ALA A 51 0.43 -12.01 -13.24
N VAL A 52 0.32 -10.69 -13.11
CA VAL A 52 0.04 -9.76 -14.22
C VAL A 52 1.12 -9.85 -15.29
N GLU A 53 2.39 -9.87 -14.90
CA GLU A 53 3.54 -10.00 -15.79
C GLU A 53 3.58 -11.39 -16.45
N THR A 54 3.40 -12.47 -15.68
CA THR A 54 3.41 -13.86 -16.17
C THR A 54 2.34 -14.09 -17.25
N LEU A 55 1.17 -13.48 -17.09
CA LEU A 55 0.10 -13.54 -18.08
C LEU A 55 0.24 -12.50 -19.21
N GLY A 56 1.27 -11.67 -19.19
CA GLY A 56 1.48 -10.62 -20.19
C GLY A 56 0.39 -9.54 -20.23
N LEU A 57 -0.31 -9.29 -19.12
CA LEU A 57 -1.45 -8.38 -19.05
C LEU A 57 -1.06 -6.90 -19.01
N SER A 58 0.15 -6.59 -18.49
CA SER A 58 0.71 -5.24 -18.44
C SER A 58 2.23 -5.31 -18.28
N GLN A 59 2.94 -4.31 -18.83
CA GLN A 59 4.39 -4.13 -18.68
C GLN A 59 4.74 -2.96 -17.75
N ASP A 60 3.79 -2.05 -17.53
CA ASP A 60 4.03 -0.79 -16.80
C ASP A 60 3.50 -0.82 -15.34
N GLY A 61 3.37 -2.01 -14.76
CA GLY A 61 2.82 -2.21 -13.44
C GLY A 61 1.40 -2.80 -13.46
N ILE A 62 0.65 -2.64 -12.38
CA ILE A 62 -0.71 -3.16 -12.25
C ILE A 62 -1.68 -2.09 -12.73
N THR A 63 -2.24 -2.23 -13.91
CA THR A 63 -3.32 -1.37 -14.41
C THR A 63 -4.69 -1.89 -13.98
N ALA A 64 -5.70 -1.00 -13.90
CA ALA A 64 -7.07 -1.40 -13.61
C ALA A 64 -7.60 -2.46 -14.58
N GLN A 65 -7.24 -2.35 -15.87
CA GLN A 65 -7.59 -3.34 -16.88
C GLN A 65 -6.91 -4.69 -16.62
N ALA A 66 -5.60 -4.71 -16.38
CA ALA A 66 -4.84 -5.93 -16.10
C ALA A 66 -5.36 -6.63 -14.83
N LEU A 67 -5.69 -5.84 -13.80
CA LEU A 67 -6.25 -6.36 -12.56
C LEU A 67 -7.62 -7.03 -12.77
N ASN A 68 -8.49 -6.44 -13.58
CA ASN A 68 -9.78 -7.03 -13.93
C ASN A 68 -9.62 -8.31 -14.77
N GLN A 69 -8.68 -8.35 -15.70
CA GLN A 69 -8.37 -9.55 -16.48
C GLN A 69 -7.80 -10.66 -15.60
N LEU A 70 -6.89 -10.33 -14.68
CA LEU A 70 -6.35 -11.29 -13.71
C LEU A 70 -7.47 -11.84 -12.80
N LYS A 71 -8.36 -10.96 -12.31
CA LYS A 71 -9.52 -11.38 -11.50
C LYS A 71 -10.40 -12.40 -12.26
N ALA A 72 -10.74 -12.10 -13.50
CA ALA A 72 -11.54 -13.01 -14.32
C ALA A 72 -10.83 -14.35 -14.57
N HIS A 73 -9.52 -14.31 -14.84
CA HIS A 73 -8.70 -15.50 -15.01
C HIS A 73 -8.66 -16.36 -13.74
N VAL A 74 -8.41 -15.76 -12.59
CA VAL A 74 -8.36 -16.45 -11.28
C VAL A 74 -9.71 -17.09 -10.93
N ILE A 75 -10.83 -16.41 -11.22
CA ILE A 75 -12.18 -16.98 -11.06
C ILE A 75 -12.35 -18.18 -12.00
N SER A 76 -11.89 -18.11 -13.25
CA SER A 76 -12.01 -19.22 -14.22
C SER A 76 -11.22 -20.46 -13.82
N LEU A 77 -10.13 -20.32 -13.08
CA LEU A 77 -9.35 -21.43 -12.53
C LEU A 77 -10.09 -22.17 -11.39
N GLY A 78 -10.94 -21.49 -10.66
CA GLY A 78 -11.88 -22.05 -9.71
C GLY A 78 -11.30 -22.54 -8.38
N HIS A 79 -9.99 -22.80 -8.28
CA HIS A 79 -9.34 -23.31 -7.07
C HIS A 79 -7.91 -22.82 -6.91
N ILE A 80 -7.45 -22.63 -5.66
CA ILE A 80 -6.13 -22.11 -5.34
C ILE A 80 -4.98 -22.97 -5.89
N ASP A 81 -5.16 -24.29 -5.99
CA ASP A 81 -4.13 -25.20 -6.51
C ASP A 81 -3.84 -24.95 -7.99
N GLN A 82 -4.75 -24.36 -8.72
CA GLN A 82 -4.58 -24.00 -10.13
C GLN A 82 -3.80 -22.69 -10.33
N LEU A 83 -3.50 -21.97 -9.25
CA LEU A 83 -2.76 -20.71 -9.31
C LEU A 83 -1.23 -20.88 -9.42
N GLN A 84 -0.71 -22.10 -9.34
CA GLN A 84 0.73 -22.40 -9.36
C GLN A 84 1.43 -21.88 -10.62
N ASP A 85 0.75 -21.96 -11.76
CA ASP A 85 1.29 -21.54 -13.06
C ASP A 85 1.41 -20.01 -13.20
N LEU A 86 0.88 -19.24 -12.26
CA LEU A 86 0.99 -17.79 -12.23
C LEU A 86 2.31 -17.28 -11.61
N GLY A 87 3.26 -18.16 -11.33
CA GLY A 87 4.55 -17.81 -10.70
C GLY A 87 4.44 -17.48 -9.22
N ILE A 88 3.28 -17.73 -8.59
CA ILE A 88 3.03 -17.40 -7.19
C ILE A 88 3.70 -18.45 -6.29
N LYS A 89 4.40 -17.97 -5.25
CA LYS A 89 5.01 -18.88 -4.26
C LYS A 89 3.93 -19.70 -3.55
N THR A 90 4.22 -20.98 -3.30
CA THR A 90 3.28 -21.94 -2.70
C THR A 90 2.72 -21.46 -1.35
N ASP A 91 3.53 -20.79 -0.52
CA ASP A 91 3.13 -20.22 0.77
C ASP A 91 2.14 -19.04 0.63
N ARG A 92 1.94 -18.54 -0.60
CA ARG A 92 1.06 -17.42 -0.91
C ARG A 92 -0.24 -17.81 -1.61
N LEU A 93 -0.35 -19.02 -2.12
CA LEU A 93 -1.53 -19.47 -2.88
C LEU A 93 -2.82 -19.27 -2.10
N THR A 94 -2.84 -19.65 -0.82
CA THR A 94 -4.03 -19.57 0.03
C THR A 94 -4.52 -18.14 0.27
N ILE A 95 -3.61 -17.18 0.36
CA ILE A 95 -3.97 -15.78 0.64
C ILE A 95 -4.11 -14.93 -0.62
N PHE A 96 -3.70 -15.45 -1.78
CA PHE A 96 -3.68 -14.71 -3.03
C PHE A 96 -5.07 -14.20 -3.46
N PRO A 97 -6.16 -15.02 -3.45
CA PRO A 97 -7.49 -14.53 -3.85
C PRO A 97 -7.99 -13.40 -2.96
N SER A 98 -7.73 -13.47 -1.65
CA SER A 98 -8.09 -12.41 -0.71
C SER A 98 -7.31 -11.12 -0.96
N GLY A 99 -6.00 -11.24 -1.22
CA GLY A 99 -5.16 -10.10 -1.59
C GLY A 99 -5.61 -9.44 -2.90
N LEU A 100 -5.98 -10.25 -3.89
CA LEU A 100 -6.53 -9.78 -5.16
C LEU A 100 -7.84 -9.03 -4.97
N ALA A 101 -8.77 -9.58 -4.18
CA ALA A 101 -10.05 -8.92 -3.87
C ALA A 101 -9.85 -7.55 -3.20
N ILE A 102 -8.96 -7.47 -2.21
CA ILE A 102 -8.63 -6.21 -1.53
C ILE A 102 -8.04 -5.20 -2.52
N LEU A 103 -7.13 -5.64 -3.39
CA LEU A 103 -6.54 -4.73 -4.36
C LEU A 103 -7.56 -4.24 -5.39
N CYS A 104 -8.47 -5.09 -5.84
CA CYS A 104 -9.60 -4.69 -6.69
C CYS A 104 -10.45 -3.61 -6.01
N ALA A 105 -10.80 -3.81 -4.74
CA ALA A 105 -11.54 -2.82 -3.96
C ALA A 105 -10.80 -1.47 -3.87
N CYS A 106 -9.47 -1.50 -3.64
CA CYS A 106 -8.66 -0.28 -3.61
C CYS A 106 -8.71 0.47 -4.96
N PHE A 107 -8.57 -0.24 -6.07
CA PHE A 107 -8.63 0.35 -7.41
C PHE A 107 -10.01 0.96 -7.69
N GLU A 108 -11.09 0.25 -7.38
CA GLU A 108 -12.46 0.70 -7.60
C GLU A 108 -12.83 1.90 -6.72
N VAL A 109 -12.63 1.80 -5.40
CA VAL A 109 -13.05 2.83 -4.44
C VAL A 109 -12.21 4.09 -4.56
N LEU A 110 -10.91 3.97 -4.77
CA LEU A 110 -9.99 5.11 -4.84
C LEU A 110 -9.80 5.62 -6.28
N SER A 111 -10.36 4.96 -7.29
CA SER A 111 -10.20 5.31 -8.71
C SER A 111 -8.73 5.31 -9.13
N ILE A 112 -8.03 4.20 -8.85
CA ILE A 112 -6.63 4.02 -9.23
C ILE A 112 -6.58 3.49 -10.66
N ASP A 113 -5.88 4.17 -11.54
CA ASP A 113 -5.69 3.73 -12.93
C ASP A 113 -4.51 2.75 -13.05
N ILE A 114 -3.42 3.07 -12.36
CA ILE A 114 -2.18 2.28 -12.38
C ILE A 114 -1.49 2.32 -11.01
N MET A 115 -0.92 1.19 -10.63
CA MET A 115 -0.10 1.06 -9.42
C MET A 115 1.26 0.45 -9.79
N THR A 116 2.34 1.11 -9.38
CA THR A 116 3.68 0.53 -9.46
C THR A 116 3.99 -0.28 -8.21
N PHE A 117 4.76 -1.35 -8.38
CA PHE A 117 5.22 -2.16 -7.26
C PHE A 117 6.56 -1.63 -6.73
N ALA A 118 6.66 -1.46 -5.42
CA ALA A 118 7.92 -1.18 -4.73
C ALA A 118 8.39 -2.43 -3.99
N ASP A 119 9.63 -2.85 -4.24
CA ASP A 119 10.23 -4.02 -3.57
C ASP A 119 10.65 -3.72 -2.12
N GLY A 120 10.69 -2.44 -1.75
CA GLY A 120 10.93 -1.98 -0.38
C GLY A 120 9.70 -2.11 0.51
N ALA A 121 9.92 -2.59 1.74
CA ALA A 121 8.90 -2.70 2.78
C ALA A 121 9.40 -2.07 4.09
N LEU A 122 8.73 -2.32 5.20
CA LEU A 122 9.09 -1.77 6.52
C LEU A 122 10.56 -2.01 6.90
N ARG A 123 11.10 -3.18 6.53
CA ARG A 123 12.49 -3.56 6.83
C ARG A 123 13.49 -2.63 6.16
N GLU A 124 13.31 -2.39 4.87
CA GLU A 124 14.16 -1.51 4.07
C GLU A 124 14.01 -0.07 4.55
N GLY A 125 12.80 0.38 4.88
CA GLY A 125 12.55 1.68 5.47
C GLY A 125 13.28 1.88 6.81
N LEU A 126 13.29 0.86 7.67
CA LEU A 126 14.02 0.88 8.93
C LEU A 126 15.54 0.97 8.70
N LEU A 127 16.08 0.23 7.72
CA LEU A 127 17.50 0.31 7.37
C LEU A 127 17.88 1.71 6.88
N TYR A 128 17.06 2.33 6.03
CA TYR A 128 17.29 3.71 5.56
C TYR A 128 17.20 4.72 6.70
N ASP A 129 16.25 4.56 7.63
CA ASP A 129 16.17 5.43 8.82
C ASP A 129 17.43 5.28 9.70
N MET A 130 17.91 4.06 9.89
CA MET A 130 19.15 3.81 10.65
C MET A 130 20.37 4.42 9.95
N ILE A 131 20.50 4.25 8.64
CA ILE A 131 21.62 4.85 7.87
C ILE A 131 21.55 6.38 7.94
N GLY A 132 20.37 6.97 7.81
CA GLY A 132 20.17 8.41 7.96
C GLY A 132 20.62 8.92 9.32
N ARG A 133 20.34 8.20 10.39
CA ARG A 133 20.81 8.51 11.75
C ARG A 133 22.34 8.43 11.88
N ILE A 134 22.96 7.40 11.29
CA ILE A 134 24.41 7.20 11.32
C ILE A 134 25.14 8.31 10.52
N LYS A 135 24.58 8.72 9.39
CA LYS A 135 25.16 9.76 8.52
C LYS A 135 24.83 11.19 8.97
N HIS A 136 24.16 11.35 10.13
CA HIS A 136 23.64 12.64 10.57
C HIS A 136 22.72 13.35 9.54
N GLU A 137 22.17 12.60 8.59
CA GLU A 137 21.09 13.04 7.73
C GLU A 137 19.81 13.03 8.55
N ASP A 138 19.46 14.17 9.11
CA ASP A 138 18.28 14.31 9.96
C ASP A 138 16.99 14.16 9.15
N VAL A 139 16.55 12.90 8.98
CA VAL A 139 15.29 12.57 8.33
C VAL A 139 14.10 13.22 9.06
N ARG A 140 14.21 13.38 10.39
CA ARG A 140 13.19 14.06 11.20
C ARG A 140 13.16 15.54 10.90
N GLY A 141 14.32 16.19 10.78
CA GLY A 141 14.43 17.58 10.38
C GLY A 141 13.81 17.84 9.01
N ARG A 142 14.04 16.97 8.03
CA ARG A 142 13.39 17.06 6.71
C ARG A 142 11.87 16.91 6.80
N THR A 143 11.39 15.97 7.60
CA THR A 143 9.94 15.77 7.83
C THR A 143 9.33 16.99 8.54
N ILE A 144 9.99 17.52 9.55
CA ILE A 144 9.57 18.72 10.28
C ILE A 144 9.51 19.91 9.32
N SER A 145 10.55 20.13 8.51
CA SER A 145 10.58 21.21 7.53
C SER A 145 9.45 21.09 6.49
N ALA A 146 9.19 19.89 5.98
CA ALA A 146 8.08 19.65 5.06
C ALA A 146 6.71 19.91 5.71
N LEU A 147 6.54 19.56 6.99
CA LEU A 147 5.32 19.87 7.74
C LEU A 147 5.18 21.36 8.01
N GLN A 148 6.27 22.04 8.38
CA GLN A 148 6.28 23.49 8.60
C GLN A 148 5.87 24.24 7.33
N GLU A 149 6.39 23.86 6.18
CA GLU A 149 6.02 24.42 4.89
C GLU A 149 4.55 24.15 4.55
N ARG A 150 4.12 22.89 4.66
CA ARG A 150 2.75 22.46 4.35
C ARG A 150 1.69 23.19 5.18
N TYR A 151 1.96 23.41 6.47
CA TYR A 151 1.04 24.04 7.40
C TYR A 151 1.32 25.54 7.57
N ARG A 152 2.26 26.12 6.81
CA ARG A 152 2.65 27.54 6.89
C ARG A 152 2.95 27.99 8.33
N VAL A 153 3.74 27.17 9.03
CA VAL A 153 4.07 27.43 10.44
C VAL A 153 4.96 28.68 10.55
N ASP A 154 4.68 29.53 11.52
CA ASP A 154 5.57 30.64 11.89
C ASP A 154 6.85 30.07 12.50
N ILE A 155 7.93 30.03 11.72
CA ILE A 155 9.21 29.44 12.11
C ILE A 155 9.83 30.15 13.34
N PRO A 156 9.90 31.50 13.41
CA PRO A 156 10.39 32.19 14.59
C PRO A 156 9.64 31.82 15.87
N HIS A 157 8.31 31.74 15.77
CA HIS A 157 7.47 31.33 16.90
C HIS A 157 7.71 29.87 17.30
N SER A 158 7.77 28.96 16.34
CA SER A 158 8.03 27.54 16.61
C SER A 158 9.35 27.27 17.30
N LEU A 159 10.42 27.99 16.94
CA LEU A 159 11.72 27.93 17.61
C LEU A 159 11.68 28.46 19.05
N THR A 160 10.82 29.42 19.32
CA THR A 160 10.63 29.94 20.68
C THR A 160 9.90 28.92 21.54
N VAL A 161 8.87 28.26 21.00
CA VAL A 161 8.14 27.17 21.67
C VAL A 161 9.07 25.99 21.95
N GLU A 162 9.89 25.58 20.98
CA GLU A 162 10.88 24.52 21.13
C GLU A 162 11.84 24.82 22.29
N ARG A 163 12.45 26.02 22.30
CA ARG A 163 13.38 26.42 23.38
C ARG A 163 12.74 26.37 24.76
N THR A 164 11.51 26.87 24.86
CA THR A 164 10.76 26.88 26.12
C THR A 164 10.43 25.44 26.55
N ALA A 165 9.99 24.59 25.66
CA ALA A 165 9.71 23.19 25.95
C ALA A 165 10.97 22.43 26.40
N MET A 166 12.09 22.63 25.69
CA MET A 166 13.37 22.01 26.06
C MET A 166 13.90 22.48 27.40
N TYR A 167 13.72 23.77 27.72
CA TYR A 167 14.06 24.30 29.03
C TYR A 167 13.23 23.65 30.15
N ALA A 168 11.90 23.60 29.97
CA ALA A 168 11.00 22.97 30.93
C ALA A 168 11.30 21.47 31.11
N PHE A 169 11.55 20.76 29.99
CA PHE A 169 11.89 19.33 30.02
C PHE A 169 13.17 19.04 30.83
N ARG A 170 14.21 19.86 30.66
CA ARG A 170 15.45 19.71 31.42
C ARG A 170 15.29 19.93 32.94
N GLN A 171 14.26 20.69 33.36
CA GLN A 171 13.99 20.91 34.75
C GLN A 171 13.32 19.74 35.48
N VAL A 172 12.64 18.85 34.70
CA VAL A 172 11.92 17.70 35.25
C VAL A 172 12.65 16.35 35.04
N GLN A 173 13.84 16.39 34.47
CA GLN A 173 14.70 15.21 34.23
C GLN A 173 15.58 14.82 35.43
N HIS A 174 15.21 15.23 36.67
CA HIS A 174 15.91 14.85 37.90
C HIS A 174 15.19 13.76 38.67
#